data_a263b5a97c9dc6ef2e8d9916d408f93d
#
_entry.id   a263b5a97c9dc6ef2e8d9916d408f93d
#
_cell.length_a   1.000
_cell.length_b   1.000
_cell.length_c   1.000
_cell.angle_alpha   90.00
_cell.angle_beta   90.00
_cell.angle_gamma   90.00
#
_symmetry.space_group_name_H-M   'P 1'
#
loop_
_entity.id
_entity.type
_entity.pdbx_description
1 polymer ?
#
loop_
_entity_poly.entity_id
_entity_poly.type
_entity_poly.pdbx_seq_one_letter_code
_entity_poly.pdbx_strand_id
1 'polypeptide(L)'
;PPHAFFRRQRSDVYKRQEIGFSDHSIGPTMALAAIALGATIVEKHFTDTKDRQGPDISCSMDPGELEHLIKRSKEVAYSRDRKKFIANVEKDVYKFARSSIVSDKNLKKGDTINRQNIWARRPGNGEIPAFEFEKVLGKTLKRDIAKNIQIKWSDLE
;
A
#
# COMPACT_ATOMS: atom_id res chain seq x y z
N PRO A 1 0.63 33.00 0.95
CA PRO A 1 0.10 31.64 0.77
C PRO A 1 1.05 30.89 -0.16
N PRO A 2 1.47 29.66 0.18
CA PRO A 2 2.36 28.89 -0.67
C PRO A 2 1.61 28.49 -1.94
N HIS A 3 2.03 29.05 -3.07
CA HIS A 3 1.50 28.67 -4.38
C HIS A 3 2.32 27.52 -4.97
N ALA A 4 2.32 26.37 -4.29
CA ALA A 4 2.83 25.15 -4.88
C ALA A 4 1.64 24.27 -5.26
N PHE A 5 1.03 24.53 -6.39
CA PHE A 5 -0.01 23.67 -6.93
C PHE A 5 0.60 22.61 -7.83
N PHE A 6 0.74 21.40 -7.31
CA PHE A 6 0.79 20.19 -8.11
C PHE A 6 -0.54 20.01 -8.85
N ARG A 7 -0.76 20.76 -9.88
CA ARG A 7 -1.65 20.30 -10.95
C ARG A 7 -0.85 19.30 -11.77
N ARG A 8 -1.09 18.04 -11.56
CA ARG A 8 -0.82 17.02 -12.59
C ARG A 8 -1.58 17.51 -13.83
N GLN A 9 -0.91 18.32 -14.64
CA GLN A 9 -1.53 18.84 -15.84
C GLN A 9 -1.73 17.64 -16.78
N ARG A 10 -2.89 17.57 -17.42
CA ARG A 10 -3.16 16.60 -18.49
C ARG A 10 -2.12 16.61 -19.61
N SER A 11 -1.25 17.62 -19.64
CA SER A 11 -0.16 17.76 -20.63
C SER A 11 0.94 16.71 -20.48
N ASP A 12 1.24 16.21 -19.28
CA ASP A 12 2.26 15.17 -19.04
C ASP A 12 1.89 13.83 -19.67
N VAL A 13 0.61 13.46 -19.63
CA VAL A 13 0.09 12.25 -20.24
C VAL A 13 0.14 12.31 -21.77
N TYR A 14 -0.14 13.47 -22.35
CA TYR A 14 -0.18 13.65 -23.81
C TYR A 14 1.19 13.92 -24.45
N LYS A 15 2.11 14.58 -23.72
CA LYS A 15 3.39 15.02 -24.28
C LYS A 15 4.58 14.14 -23.89
N ARG A 16 4.42 13.18 -22.97
CA ARG A 16 5.52 12.33 -22.44
C ARG A 16 6.72 13.16 -21.98
N GLN A 17 6.47 14.32 -21.37
CA GLN A 17 7.49 15.21 -20.87
C GLN A 17 7.86 14.87 -19.44
N GLU A 18 9.14 15.00 -19.08
CA GLU A 18 9.59 14.95 -17.70
C GLU A 18 9.01 16.15 -16.93
N ILE A 19 8.60 15.88 -15.68
CA ILE A 19 8.02 16.90 -14.81
C ILE A 19 8.99 17.22 -13.70
N GLY A 20 9.34 18.50 -13.59
CA GLY A 20 10.16 19.05 -12.52
C GLY A 20 9.34 19.78 -11.46
N PHE A 21 9.95 19.96 -10.31
CA PHE A 21 9.45 20.78 -9.22
C PHE A 21 10.55 21.71 -8.73
N SER A 22 10.33 23.01 -8.85
CA SER A 22 11.18 24.06 -8.28
C SER A 22 10.67 24.38 -6.87
N ASP A 23 11.45 24.04 -5.85
CA ASP A 23 11.04 24.05 -4.45
C ASP A 23 11.70 25.15 -3.65
N HIS A 24 10.91 26.14 -3.23
CA HIS A 24 11.30 27.24 -2.35
C HIS A 24 10.78 27.07 -0.91
N SER A 25 10.32 25.88 -0.55
CA SER A 25 9.88 25.60 0.83
C SER A 25 11.06 25.31 1.76
N ILE A 26 10.83 25.43 3.06
CA ILE A 26 11.83 25.09 4.08
C ILE A 26 11.88 23.56 4.23
N GLY A 27 13.09 23.00 4.20
CA GLY A 27 13.34 21.56 4.37
C GLY A 27 12.97 20.71 3.15
N PRO A 28 13.07 19.38 3.22
CA PRO A 28 12.95 18.45 2.09
C PRO A 28 11.53 17.96 1.81
N THR A 29 10.56 18.25 2.67
CA THR A 29 9.24 17.60 2.66
C THR A 29 8.49 17.78 1.34
N MET A 30 8.45 19.01 0.80
CA MET A 30 7.72 19.29 -0.43
C MET A 30 8.40 18.68 -1.65
N ALA A 31 9.72 18.68 -1.69
CA ALA A 31 10.49 17.98 -2.71
C ALA A 31 10.22 16.46 -2.72
N LEU A 32 10.22 15.83 -1.56
CA LEU A 32 9.88 14.40 -1.43
C LEU A 32 8.43 14.09 -1.80
N ALA A 33 7.49 14.95 -1.43
CA ALA A 33 6.09 14.83 -1.84
C ALA A 33 5.95 14.94 -3.37
N ALA A 34 6.70 15.87 -4.00
CA ALA A 34 6.74 16.01 -5.44
C ALA A 34 7.20 14.73 -6.14
N ILE A 35 8.27 14.11 -5.64
CA ILE A 35 8.81 12.85 -6.17
C ILE A 35 7.79 11.73 -6.00
N ALA A 36 7.12 11.64 -4.86
CA ALA A 36 6.05 10.66 -4.64
C ALA A 36 4.90 10.81 -5.63
N LEU A 37 4.57 12.03 -6.03
CA LEU A 37 3.56 12.34 -7.03
C LEU A 37 4.02 12.19 -8.48
N GLY A 38 5.30 11.92 -8.72
CA GLY A 38 5.82 11.63 -10.05
C GLY A 38 6.81 12.63 -10.63
N ALA A 39 7.25 13.64 -9.86
CA ALA A 39 8.33 14.50 -10.32
C ALA A 39 9.63 13.69 -10.52
N THR A 40 10.30 13.93 -11.64
CA THR A 40 11.57 13.28 -12.00
C THR A 40 12.76 14.21 -11.82
N ILE A 41 12.50 15.52 -11.74
CA ILE A 41 13.48 16.57 -11.54
C ILE A 41 13.05 17.42 -10.35
N VAL A 42 13.98 17.74 -9.46
CA VAL A 42 13.77 18.68 -8.34
C VAL A 42 14.87 19.74 -8.39
N GLU A 43 14.46 21.00 -8.36
CA GLU A 43 15.34 22.16 -8.22
C GLU A 43 15.13 22.75 -6.83
N LYS A 44 16.23 23.09 -6.15
CA LYS A 44 16.17 23.69 -4.83
C LYS A 44 17.41 24.52 -4.55
N HIS A 45 17.24 25.66 -3.88
CA HIS A 45 18.35 26.50 -3.41
C HIS A 45 19.28 25.72 -2.47
N PHE A 46 20.57 26.00 -2.61
CA PHE A 46 21.63 25.39 -1.82
C PHE A 46 22.54 26.46 -1.19
N THR A 47 22.97 26.23 0.03
CA THR A 47 23.98 27.03 0.73
C THR A 47 24.99 26.13 1.43
N ASP A 48 26.21 26.59 1.56
CA ASP A 48 27.26 25.88 2.37
C ASP A 48 27.00 26.00 3.88
N THR A 49 26.35 27.09 4.33
CA THR A 49 25.95 27.32 5.72
C THR A 49 24.68 28.17 5.79
N LYS A 50 23.87 27.91 6.78
CA LYS A 50 22.66 28.69 7.08
C LYS A 50 22.95 30.01 7.81
N ASP A 51 24.19 30.25 8.24
CA ASP A 51 24.59 31.47 8.92
C ASP A 51 24.78 32.66 7.99
N ARG A 52 24.72 32.42 6.68
CA ARG A 52 24.77 33.47 5.69
C ARG A 52 23.52 34.34 5.73
N GLN A 53 23.68 35.61 5.37
CA GLN A 53 22.56 36.52 5.16
C GLN A 53 22.24 36.61 3.66
N GLY A 54 20.95 36.54 3.33
CA GLY A 54 20.48 36.64 1.97
C GLY A 54 19.01 36.28 1.83
N PRO A 55 18.36 36.63 0.72
CA PRO A 55 16.91 36.47 0.57
C PRO A 55 16.47 35.02 0.59
N ASP A 56 17.25 34.07 0.07
CA ASP A 56 16.85 32.67 -0.11
C ASP A 56 17.57 31.70 0.84
N ILE A 57 18.37 32.21 1.79
CA ILE A 57 19.12 31.37 2.72
C ILE A 57 18.17 30.52 3.60
N SER A 58 17.04 31.07 4.00
CA SER A 58 16.06 30.38 4.84
C SER A 58 15.43 29.16 4.17
N CYS A 59 15.27 29.17 2.86
CA CYS A 59 14.73 28.04 2.07
C CYS A 59 15.82 27.20 1.39
N SER A 60 17.09 27.63 1.45
CA SER A 60 18.24 26.87 0.94
C SER A 60 18.50 25.63 1.79
N MET A 61 18.95 24.58 1.15
CA MET A 61 19.44 23.38 1.82
C MET A 61 20.94 23.53 2.12
N ASP A 62 21.35 23.10 3.29
CA ASP A 62 22.75 22.87 3.60
C ASP A 62 23.22 21.49 3.08
N PRO A 63 24.53 21.16 3.16
CA PRO A 63 25.04 19.88 2.68
C PRO A 63 24.36 18.67 3.31
N GLY A 64 24.05 18.70 4.62
CA GLY A 64 23.40 17.61 5.32
C GLY A 64 21.94 17.39 4.89
N GLU A 65 21.20 18.49 4.72
CA GLU A 65 19.83 18.44 4.20
C GLU A 65 19.78 17.93 2.75
N LEU A 66 20.75 18.33 1.92
CA LEU A 66 20.86 17.86 0.53
C LEU A 66 21.17 16.35 0.47
N GLU A 67 22.12 15.87 1.28
CA GLU A 67 22.41 14.45 1.39
C GLU A 67 21.16 13.65 1.81
N HIS A 68 20.44 14.16 2.82
CA HIS A 68 19.19 13.57 3.28
C HIS A 68 18.16 13.53 2.14
N LEU A 69 17.95 14.63 1.42
CA LEU A 69 17.02 14.68 0.29
C LEU A 69 17.40 13.65 -0.79
N ILE A 70 18.66 13.57 -1.19
CA ILE A 70 19.15 12.62 -2.20
C ILE A 70 18.89 11.17 -1.77
N LYS A 71 19.17 10.84 -0.51
CA LYS A 71 18.92 9.49 0.02
C LYS A 71 17.43 9.14 0.02
N ARG A 72 16.60 10.02 0.59
CA ARG A 72 15.16 9.78 0.70
C ARG A 72 14.43 9.81 -0.63
N SER A 73 14.89 10.63 -1.57
CA SER A 73 14.32 10.67 -2.93
C SER A 73 14.41 9.32 -3.64
N LYS A 74 15.54 8.61 -3.49
CA LYS A 74 15.72 7.26 -4.03
C LYS A 74 14.78 6.26 -3.38
N GLU A 75 14.60 6.32 -2.05
CA GLU A 75 13.68 5.46 -1.32
C GLU A 75 12.22 5.68 -1.77
N VAL A 76 11.81 6.94 -1.89
CA VAL A 76 10.45 7.31 -2.33
C VAL A 76 10.21 6.86 -3.78
N ALA A 77 11.13 7.17 -4.70
CA ALA A 77 11.02 6.78 -6.10
C ALA A 77 10.92 5.26 -6.25
N TYR A 78 11.78 4.52 -5.52
CA TYR A 78 11.76 3.07 -5.52
C TYR A 78 10.43 2.48 -5.01
N SER A 79 9.81 3.11 -4.01
CA SER A 79 8.54 2.65 -3.43
C SER A 79 7.34 2.94 -4.34
N ARG A 80 7.38 4.05 -5.10
CA ARG A 80 6.28 4.52 -5.95
C ARG A 80 5.94 3.56 -7.08
N ASP A 81 6.96 3.03 -7.76
CA ASP A 81 6.80 2.36 -9.05
C ASP A 81 6.61 0.83 -8.91
N ARG A 82 6.48 0.32 -7.69
CA ARG A 82 6.32 -1.11 -7.46
C ARG A 82 4.86 -1.54 -7.37
N LYS A 83 4.52 -2.53 -8.18
CA LYS A 83 3.28 -3.28 -7.99
C LYS A 83 3.35 -4.03 -6.66
N LYS A 84 2.23 -4.07 -5.95
CA LYS A 84 2.13 -4.85 -4.71
C LYS A 84 2.39 -6.33 -5.01
N PHE A 85 3.37 -6.92 -4.33
CA PHE A 85 3.69 -8.34 -4.41
C PHE A 85 4.03 -8.86 -3.00
N ILE A 86 4.00 -10.16 -2.84
CA ILE A 86 4.41 -10.82 -1.59
C ILE A 86 5.87 -11.19 -1.74
N ALA A 87 6.75 -10.60 -0.93
CA ALA A 87 8.16 -10.94 -0.92
C ALA A 87 8.36 -12.38 -0.41
N ASN A 88 9.45 -13.04 -0.85
CA ASN A 88 9.72 -14.43 -0.44
C ASN A 88 9.80 -14.57 1.10
N VAL A 89 10.39 -13.58 1.78
CA VAL A 89 10.49 -13.54 3.25
C VAL A 89 9.15 -13.36 3.96
N GLU A 90 8.12 -12.90 3.25
CA GLU A 90 6.79 -12.66 3.81
C GLU A 90 5.84 -13.85 3.61
N LYS A 91 6.19 -14.84 2.79
CA LYS A 91 5.28 -15.94 2.40
C LYS A 91 4.73 -16.73 3.59
N ASP A 92 5.56 -17.01 4.58
CA ASP A 92 5.12 -17.78 5.75
C ASP A 92 4.24 -16.93 6.67
N VAL A 93 4.63 -15.66 6.89
CA VAL A 93 3.80 -14.70 7.63
C VAL A 93 2.48 -14.45 6.89
N TYR A 94 2.52 -14.34 5.56
CA TYR A 94 1.33 -14.17 4.73
C TYR A 94 0.34 -15.32 4.90
N LYS A 95 0.79 -16.58 4.87
CA LYS A 95 -0.06 -17.76 5.11
C LYS A 95 -0.66 -17.76 6.52
N PHE A 96 0.17 -17.46 7.53
CA PHE A 96 -0.27 -17.41 8.91
C PHE A 96 -1.23 -16.25 9.20
N ALA A 97 -0.92 -15.04 8.70
CA ALA A 97 -1.67 -13.83 9.00
C ALA A 97 -3.01 -13.73 8.28
N ARG A 98 -3.18 -14.46 7.18
CA ARG A 98 -4.45 -14.55 6.46
C ARG A 98 -5.43 -15.46 7.17
N SER A 99 -6.71 -15.39 6.78
CA SER A 99 -7.78 -16.22 7.32
C SER A 99 -8.43 -17.06 6.24
N SER A 100 -8.90 -18.22 6.62
CA SER A 100 -9.74 -19.11 5.81
C SER A 100 -11.14 -19.17 6.38
N ILE A 101 -12.11 -19.62 5.60
CA ILE A 101 -13.48 -19.82 6.06
C ILE A 101 -13.56 -21.07 6.89
N VAL A 102 -14.12 -20.93 8.09
CA VAL A 102 -14.34 -22.05 9.04
C VAL A 102 -15.78 -22.07 9.51
N SER A 103 -16.25 -23.26 9.89
CA SER A 103 -17.52 -23.45 10.60
C SER A 103 -17.44 -22.81 11.99
N ASP A 104 -18.42 -22.01 12.37
CA ASP A 104 -18.51 -21.41 13.71
C ASP A 104 -19.32 -22.27 14.71
N LYS A 105 -19.99 -23.28 14.21
CA LYS A 105 -20.72 -24.31 14.97
C LYS A 105 -20.71 -25.66 14.23
N ASN A 106 -21.21 -26.71 14.87
CA ASN A 106 -21.42 -27.98 14.19
C ASN A 106 -22.53 -27.83 13.14
N LEU A 107 -22.22 -28.22 11.91
CA LEU A 107 -23.11 -28.11 10.77
C LEU A 107 -23.40 -29.51 10.22
N LYS A 108 -24.60 -29.69 9.70
CA LYS A 108 -25.07 -30.96 9.12
C LYS A 108 -25.12 -30.91 7.61
N LYS A 109 -25.03 -32.04 6.97
CA LYS A 109 -25.35 -32.17 5.54
C LYS A 109 -26.73 -31.57 5.28
N GLY A 110 -26.82 -30.76 4.24
CA GLY A 110 -28.05 -30.05 3.88
C GLY A 110 -28.21 -28.67 4.52
N ASP A 111 -27.38 -28.31 5.52
CA ASP A 111 -27.41 -26.94 6.08
C ASP A 111 -26.98 -25.91 5.06
N THR A 112 -27.70 -24.80 5.04
CA THR A 112 -27.33 -23.65 4.21
C THR A 112 -26.31 -22.76 4.93
N ILE A 113 -25.22 -22.44 4.24
CA ILE A 113 -24.18 -21.53 4.72
C ILE A 113 -24.69 -20.10 4.82
N ASN A 114 -24.49 -19.48 5.98
CA ASN A 114 -24.88 -18.11 6.25
C ASN A 114 -23.91 -17.43 7.23
N ARG A 115 -24.04 -16.09 7.41
CA ARG A 115 -23.16 -15.28 8.29
C ARG A 115 -23.20 -15.68 9.78
N GLN A 116 -24.13 -16.52 10.22
CA GLN A 116 -24.30 -16.94 11.61
C GLN A 116 -23.69 -18.30 11.89
N ASN A 117 -23.26 -19.03 10.84
CA ASN A 117 -22.75 -20.39 10.99
C ASN A 117 -21.34 -20.60 10.43
N ILE A 118 -20.76 -19.61 9.78
CA ILE A 118 -19.35 -19.59 9.35
C ILE A 118 -18.66 -18.29 9.78
N TRP A 119 -17.33 -18.33 9.88
CA TRP A 119 -16.50 -17.17 10.12
C TRP A 119 -15.13 -17.29 9.46
N ALA A 120 -14.41 -16.16 9.36
CA ALA A 120 -13.05 -16.13 8.87
C ALA A 120 -12.05 -16.23 10.03
N ARG A 121 -11.23 -17.28 10.07
CA ARG A 121 -10.24 -17.50 11.14
C ARG A 121 -8.86 -17.81 10.58
N ARG A 122 -7.82 -17.39 11.30
CA ARG A 122 -6.44 -17.82 11.01
C ARG A 122 -6.23 -19.28 11.38
N PRO A 123 -5.31 -19.97 10.69
CA PRO A 123 -4.46 -19.55 9.58
C PRO A 123 -5.17 -19.54 8.22
N GLY A 124 -4.57 -18.79 7.25
CA GLY A 124 -5.07 -18.69 5.87
C GLY A 124 -4.58 -19.81 4.95
N ASN A 125 -4.42 -21.02 5.48
CA ASN A 125 -3.96 -22.20 4.73
C ASN A 125 -5.11 -23.09 4.25
N GLY A 126 -6.36 -22.69 4.51
CA GLY A 126 -7.54 -23.38 4.01
C GLY A 126 -7.79 -23.08 2.53
N GLU A 127 -8.58 -23.94 1.91
CA GLU A 127 -8.88 -23.86 0.48
C GLU A 127 -9.71 -22.62 0.12
N ILE A 128 -10.60 -22.18 1.02
CA ILE A 128 -11.44 -20.99 0.81
C ILE A 128 -10.88 -19.82 1.65
N PRO A 129 -10.22 -18.86 1.02
CA PRO A 129 -9.70 -17.68 1.73
C PRO A 129 -10.82 -16.73 2.15
N ALA A 130 -10.59 -15.94 3.21
CA ALA A 130 -11.57 -15.03 3.78
C ALA A 130 -12.17 -14.01 2.77
N PHE A 131 -11.43 -13.59 1.75
CA PHE A 131 -11.94 -12.65 0.75
C PHE A 131 -12.99 -13.25 -0.19
N GLU A 132 -13.17 -14.58 -0.15
CA GLU A 132 -14.24 -15.29 -0.88
C GLU A 132 -15.47 -15.56 -0.04
N PHE A 133 -15.57 -14.94 1.15
CA PHE A 133 -16.66 -15.15 2.11
C PHE A 133 -18.05 -15.06 1.46
N GLU A 134 -18.26 -14.05 0.63
CA GLU A 134 -19.57 -13.84 -0.03
C GLU A 134 -19.92 -14.96 -1.02
N LYS A 135 -18.93 -15.62 -1.60
CA LYS A 135 -19.17 -16.68 -2.60
C LYS A 135 -19.68 -17.99 -1.98
N VAL A 136 -19.50 -18.17 -0.69
CA VAL A 136 -19.96 -19.37 0.01
C VAL A 136 -21.34 -19.20 0.64
N LEU A 137 -21.81 -17.97 0.82
CA LEU A 137 -23.13 -17.72 1.38
C LEU A 137 -24.24 -18.27 0.47
N GLY A 138 -25.24 -18.90 1.08
CA GLY A 138 -26.38 -19.52 0.37
C GLY A 138 -26.08 -20.89 -0.22
N LYS A 139 -24.84 -21.37 -0.19
CA LYS A 139 -24.50 -22.73 -0.61
C LYS A 139 -24.91 -23.76 0.43
N THR A 140 -25.16 -24.97 -0.02
CA THR A 140 -25.59 -26.09 0.83
C THR A 140 -24.43 -27.05 1.10
N LEU A 141 -24.37 -27.60 2.31
CA LEU A 141 -23.35 -28.58 2.69
C LEU A 141 -23.64 -29.97 2.16
N LYS A 142 -22.64 -30.61 1.58
CA LYS A 142 -22.68 -32.02 1.12
C LYS A 142 -22.41 -33.02 2.22
N ARG A 143 -21.82 -32.61 3.35
CA ARG A 143 -21.46 -33.47 4.48
C ARG A 143 -21.53 -32.70 5.81
N ASP A 144 -21.50 -33.46 6.91
CA ASP A 144 -21.37 -32.88 8.25
C ASP A 144 -19.99 -32.22 8.43
N ILE A 145 -19.96 -31.07 9.08
CA ILE A 145 -18.74 -30.32 9.43
C ILE A 145 -18.79 -29.94 10.90
N ALA A 146 -17.79 -30.34 11.67
CA ALA A 146 -17.67 -29.96 13.07
C ALA A 146 -17.27 -28.46 13.21
N LYS A 147 -17.53 -27.89 14.37
CA LYS A 147 -17.11 -26.51 14.71
C LYS A 147 -15.61 -26.35 14.56
N ASN A 148 -15.18 -25.17 14.09
CA ASN A 148 -13.78 -24.77 13.86
C ASN A 148 -13.04 -25.58 12.77
N ILE A 149 -13.76 -26.21 11.87
CA ILE A 149 -13.16 -26.89 10.71
C ILE A 149 -13.19 -25.98 9.50
N GLN A 150 -12.09 -25.93 8.77
CA GLN A 150 -12.00 -25.21 7.50
C GLN A 150 -12.91 -25.84 6.46
N ILE A 151 -13.74 -25.02 5.82
CA ILE A 151 -14.66 -25.44 4.78
C ILE A 151 -13.89 -25.49 3.45
N LYS A 152 -14.16 -26.49 2.63
CA LYS A 152 -13.60 -26.65 1.28
C LYS A 152 -14.69 -26.46 0.22
N TRP A 153 -14.27 -26.12 -0.99
CA TRP A 153 -15.22 -26.05 -2.10
C TRP A 153 -15.91 -27.38 -2.37
N SER A 154 -15.22 -28.50 -2.17
CA SER A 154 -15.78 -29.85 -2.29
C SER A 154 -16.88 -30.16 -1.26
N ASP A 155 -16.96 -29.44 -0.16
CA ASP A 155 -17.98 -29.56 0.86
C ASP A 155 -19.32 -28.89 0.49
N LEU A 156 -19.32 -28.07 -0.59
CA LEU A 156 -20.42 -27.18 -0.97
C LEU A 156 -21.07 -27.60 -2.31
N GLU A 157 -22.38 -27.33 -2.39
CA GLU A 157 -23.17 -27.37 -3.62
C GLU A 157 -23.37 -25.98 -4.17
#